data_ea3dc28eedc21314cf0f55486e8cc6dc
#
_entry.id   ea3dc28eedc21314cf0f55486e8cc6dc
#
_cell.length_a   1.000
_cell.length_b   1.000
_cell.length_c   1.000
_cell.angle_alpha   90.00
_cell.angle_beta   90.00
_cell.angle_gamma   90.00
#
_symmetry.space_group_name_H-M   'P 1'
#
loop_
_entity.id
_entity.type
_entity.pdbx_description
1 polymer ?
#
loop_
_entity_poly.entity_id
_entity_poly.type
_entity_poly.pdbx_seq_one_letter_code
_entity_poly.pdbx_strand_id
1 'polypeptide(L)'
;MRNGYLRGSLAPRATRRQIDALAAFVAAGGSVPGAATLMGIRPNTVKRHLADLRAKSGLSTEQLIYSGRADGWLVVPTLEAL
;
A
#
# COMPACT_ATOMS: atom_id res chain seq x y z
N MET A 1 -22.55 2.10 7.63
CA MET A 1 -22.01 2.26 8.29
C MET A 1 -21.06 1.56 8.77
N ARG A 2 -21.09 0.72 9.02
CA ARG A 2 -20.19 0.01 9.47
C ARG A 2 -19.11 -0.15 8.59
N ASN A 3 -19.24 -0.12 7.31
CA ASN A 3 -18.16 -0.25 6.40
C ASN A 3 -17.14 0.85 6.52
N GLY A 4 -17.59 2.05 6.69
CA GLY A 4 -16.67 3.14 6.89
C GLY A 4 -15.86 2.96 8.14
N TYR A 5 -16.48 2.40 9.14
CA TYR A 5 -15.82 2.14 10.37
C TYR A 5 -14.71 1.11 10.19
N LEU A 6 -14.98 0.05 9.45
CA LEU A 6 -13.98 -0.97 9.21
C LEU A 6 -12.80 -0.43 8.41
N ARG A 7 -13.06 0.40 7.43
CA ARG A 7 -12.00 1.01 6.66
C ARG A 7 -11.12 1.85 7.55
N GLY A 8 -11.73 2.61 8.44
CA GLY A 8 -10.97 3.44 9.34
C GLY A 8 -10.09 2.65 10.27
N SER A 9 -10.45 1.41 10.55
CA SER A 9 -9.66 0.63 11.48
C SER A 9 -8.36 0.15 10.85
N LEU A 10 -8.30 -0.01 9.53
CA LEU A 10 -7.07 -0.46 8.89
C LEU A 10 -6.13 0.70 8.63
N ALA A 11 -6.63 1.78 8.02
CA ALA A 11 -5.78 2.89 7.64
C ALA A 11 -4.98 3.47 8.81
N PRO A 12 -5.58 3.70 9.99
CA PRO A 12 -4.82 4.25 11.11
C PRO A 12 -3.75 3.32 11.66
N ARG A 13 -3.87 2.02 11.40
CA ARG A 13 -2.88 1.08 11.88
C ARG A 13 -1.64 1.05 11.03
N ALA A 14 -1.77 1.37 9.75
CA ALA A 14 -0.66 1.38 8.83
C ALA A 14 0.08 2.70 8.97
N THR A 15 1.41 2.65 8.88
CA THR A 15 2.18 3.89 8.84
C THR A 15 2.08 4.50 7.46
N ARG A 16 2.35 5.80 7.38
CA ARG A 16 2.39 6.49 6.12
C ARG A 16 3.34 5.81 5.14
N ARG A 17 4.52 5.42 5.65
CA ARG A 17 5.51 4.79 4.78
C ARG A 17 5.07 3.43 4.27
N GLN A 18 4.31 2.70 5.05
CA GLN A 18 3.78 1.41 4.59
C GLN A 18 2.76 1.61 3.48
N ILE A 19 1.91 2.61 3.62
CA ILE A 19 0.94 2.92 2.58
C ILE A 19 1.65 3.44 1.33
N ASP A 20 2.67 4.27 1.51
CA ASP A 20 3.47 4.77 0.38
C ASP A 20 4.12 3.61 -0.36
N ALA A 21 4.63 2.62 0.37
CA ALA A 21 5.25 1.46 -0.26
C ALA A 21 4.25 0.67 -1.10
N LEU A 22 3.03 0.54 -0.59
CA LEU A 22 1.99 -0.16 -1.34
C LEU A 22 1.63 0.62 -2.61
N ALA A 23 1.48 1.93 -2.49
CA ALA A 23 1.17 2.77 -3.65
C ALA A 23 2.31 2.71 -4.69
N ALA A 24 3.55 2.77 -4.24
CA ALA A 24 4.69 2.67 -5.15
C ALA A 24 4.76 1.30 -5.82
N PHE A 25 4.43 0.26 -5.08
CA PHE A 25 4.41 -1.09 -5.62
C PHE A 25 3.39 -1.19 -6.77
N VAL A 26 2.20 -0.64 -6.57
CA VAL A 26 1.18 -0.63 -7.61
C VAL A 26 1.63 0.22 -8.79
N ALA A 27 2.18 1.39 -8.52
CA ALA A 27 2.66 2.29 -9.57
C ALA A 27 3.76 1.64 -10.41
N ALA A 28 4.55 0.77 -9.80
CA ALA A 28 5.62 0.06 -10.47
C ALA A 28 5.15 -1.24 -11.12
N GLY A 29 3.85 -1.46 -11.19
CA GLY A 29 3.29 -2.65 -11.82
C GLY A 29 3.56 -3.93 -11.05
N GLY A 30 3.71 -3.84 -9.72
CA GLY A 30 3.97 -5.01 -8.91
C GLY A 30 5.46 -5.35 -8.78
N SER A 31 6.32 -4.39 -9.05
CA SER A 31 7.78 -4.59 -8.99
C SER A 31 8.33 -3.99 -7.72
N VAL A 32 8.95 -4.83 -6.88
CA VAL A 32 9.61 -4.34 -5.68
C VAL A 32 10.80 -3.44 -6.01
N PRO A 33 11.70 -3.83 -6.93
CA PRO A 33 12.78 -2.92 -7.30
C PRO A 33 12.27 -1.60 -7.89
N GLY A 34 11.21 -1.66 -8.68
CA GLY A 34 10.60 -0.45 -9.23
C GLY A 34 10.05 0.45 -8.14
N ALA A 35 9.36 -0.14 -7.17
CA ALA A 35 8.83 0.62 -6.05
C ALA A 35 9.96 1.26 -5.25
N ALA A 36 11.05 0.51 -5.04
CA ALA A 36 12.20 1.03 -4.32
C ALA A 36 12.78 2.25 -5.01
N THR A 37 12.89 2.19 -6.33
CA THR A 37 13.37 3.32 -7.12
C THR A 37 12.45 4.52 -6.95
N LEU A 38 11.14 4.31 -7.04
CA LEU A 38 10.19 5.41 -6.90
C LEU A 38 10.28 6.07 -5.53
N MET A 39 10.53 5.28 -4.50
CA MET A 39 10.58 5.81 -3.14
C MET A 39 11.98 6.28 -2.73
N GLY A 40 12.99 5.95 -3.51
CA GLY A 40 14.36 6.28 -3.12
C GLY A 40 14.86 5.48 -1.94
N ILE A 41 14.44 4.23 -1.81
CA ILE A 41 14.84 3.35 -0.72
C ILE A 41 15.28 2.01 -1.30
N ARG A 42 15.75 1.13 -0.44
CA ARG A 42 16.23 -0.17 -0.88
C ARG A 42 15.08 -1.14 -1.08
N PRO A 43 15.22 -2.11 -2.00
CA PRO A 43 14.18 -3.11 -2.20
C PRO A 43 13.82 -3.87 -0.93
N ASN A 44 14.78 -4.19 -0.07
CA ASN A 44 14.47 -4.89 1.17
C ASN A 44 13.61 -4.05 2.09
N THR A 45 13.77 -2.74 2.05
CA THR A 45 12.95 -1.85 2.86
C THR A 45 11.50 -1.87 2.36
N VAL A 46 11.32 -1.90 1.03
CA VAL A 46 9.98 -2.03 0.45
C VAL A 46 9.35 -3.34 0.91
N LYS A 47 10.11 -4.44 0.82
CA LYS A 47 9.61 -5.74 1.25
C LYS A 47 9.16 -5.72 2.70
N ARG A 48 9.95 -5.06 3.55
CA ARG A 48 9.63 -4.99 4.97
C ARG A 48 8.35 -4.22 5.19
N HIS A 49 8.20 -3.07 4.53
CA HIS A 49 6.98 -2.29 4.66
C HIS A 49 5.75 -3.09 4.25
N LEU A 50 5.85 -3.81 3.13
CA LEU A 50 4.72 -4.61 2.66
C LEU A 50 4.44 -5.78 3.59
N ALA A 51 5.50 -6.43 4.09
CA ALA A 51 5.32 -7.53 5.03
C ALA A 51 4.67 -7.07 6.33
N ASP A 52 5.09 -5.92 6.83
CA ASP A 52 4.51 -5.36 8.05
C ASP A 52 3.04 -5.02 7.83
N LEU A 53 2.72 -4.48 6.67
CA LEU A 53 1.36 -4.13 6.35
C LEU A 53 0.47 -5.37 6.28
N ARG A 54 0.97 -6.43 5.65
CA ARG A 54 0.25 -7.70 5.62
C ARG A 54 0.05 -8.27 7.01
N ALA A 55 1.07 -8.19 7.83
CA ALA A 55 0.98 -8.72 9.19
C ALA A 55 -0.04 -7.96 10.02
N LYS A 56 -0.07 -6.64 9.90
CA LYS A 56 -1.00 -5.82 10.65
C LYS A 56 -2.44 -6.04 10.22
N SER A 57 -2.64 -6.26 8.93
CA SER A 57 -4.00 -6.33 8.37
C SER A 57 -4.56 -7.74 8.32
N GLY A 58 -3.68 -8.75 8.26
CA GLY A 58 -4.11 -10.11 8.00
C GLY A 58 -4.52 -10.33 6.56
N LEU A 59 -4.20 -9.39 5.67
CA LEU A 59 -4.59 -9.47 4.27
C LEU A 59 -3.37 -9.69 3.39
N SER A 60 -3.58 -10.26 2.22
CA SER A 60 -2.53 -10.37 1.21
C SER A 60 -2.29 -9.00 0.58
N THR A 61 -1.17 -8.88 -0.14
CA THR A 61 -0.88 -7.66 -0.86
C THR A 61 -2.01 -7.33 -1.84
N GLU A 62 -2.51 -8.33 -2.55
CA GLU A 62 -3.59 -8.11 -3.51
C GLU A 62 -4.86 -7.63 -2.84
N GLN A 63 -5.19 -8.23 -1.70
CA GLN A 63 -6.37 -7.80 -0.95
C GLN A 63 -6.21 -6.38 -0.44
N LEU A 64 -5.01 -6.03 -0.03
CA LEU A 64 -4.74 -4.67 0.43
C LEU A 64 -4.90 -3.66 -0.70
N ILE A 65 -4.43 -4.00 -1.88
CA ILE A 65 -4.58 -3.12 -3.03
C ILE A 65 -6.05 -2.93 -3.36
N TYR A 66 -6.77 -4.02 -3.43
CA TYR A 66 -8.20 -3.95 -3.75
C TYR A 66 -8.96 -3.13 -2.71
N SER A 67 -8.73 -3.45 -1.45
CA SER A 67 -9.42 -2.76 -0.36
C SER A 67 -9.04 -1.29 -0.31
N GLY A 68 -7.76 -1.00 -0.49
CA GLY A 68 -7.29 0.39 -0.43
C GLY A 68 -7.88 1.24 -1.52
N ARG A 69 -7.99 0.70 -2.73
CA ARG A 69 -8.57 1.45 -3.84
C ARG A 69 -10.08 1.57 -3.69
N ALA A 70 -10.74 0.50 -3.27
CA ALA A 70 -12.18 0.53 -3.09
C ALA A 70 -12.59 1.48 -1.96
N ASP A 71 -11.79 1.54 -0.91
CA ASP A 71 -12.10 2.34 0.27
C ASP A 71 -11.50 3.74 0.20
N GLY A 72 -10.63 3.99 -0.77
CA GLY A 72 -10.11 5.32 -1.02
C GLY A 72 -8.89 5.72 -0.20
N TRP A 73 -8.30 4.80 0.59
CA TRP A 73 -7.12 5.16 1.35
C TRP A 73 -5.81 4.89 0.59
N LEU A 74 -5.90 4.22 -0.55
CA LEU A 74 -4.73 3.98 -1.40
C LEU A 74 -4.87 4.79 -2.67
N VAL A 75 -3.98 5.76 -2.84
CA VAL A 75 -3.95 6.61 -4.03
C VAL A 75 -2.65 6.33 -4.76
N VAL A 76 -2.74 6.08 -6.06
CA VAL A 76 -1.58 5.77 -6.88
C VAL A 76 -1.38 6.90 -7.87
N PRO A 77 -0.52 7.86 -7.53
CA PRO A 77 -0.43 9.12 -8.29
C PRO A 77 -0.05 8.94 -9.75
N THR A 78 0.82 7.96 -10.03
CA THR A 78 1.27 7.80 -11.41
C THR A 78 0.17 7.42 -12.36
N LEU A 79 -0.90 6.83 -11.87
CA LEU A 79 -2.01 6.47 -12.73
C LEU A 79 -2.76 7.70 -13.19
N GLU A 80 -2.80 8.71 -12.36
CA GLU A 80 -3.47 9.93 -12.76
C GLU A 80 -2.65 10.76 -13.72
N ALA A 81 -1.36 10.57 -13.71
CA ALA A 81 -0.50 11.30 -14.63
C ALA A 81 -0.65 10.82 -16.06
N LEU A 82 -1.17 9.63 -16.22
CA LEU A 82 -1.38 9.09 -17.53
C LEU A 82 -2.69 9.57 -18.13
#